data_18a7fd54f2de56286e8957e11ab1690f
#
_entry.id   18a7fd54f2de56286e8957e11ab1690f
#
_cell.length_a   1.000
_cell.length_b   1.000
_cell.length_c   1.000
_cell.angle_alpha   90.00
_cell.angle_beta   90.00
_cell.angle_gamma   90.00
#
_symmetry.space_group_name_H-M   'P 1'
#
loop_
_entity.id
_entity.type
_entity.pdbx_description
1 polymer ?
#
loop_
_entity_poly.entity_id
_entity_poly.type
_entity_poly.pdbx_seq_one_letter_code
_entity_poly.pdbx_strand_id
1 'polypeptide(L)'
;AIAQAIGLLVYPILSRLYTPEDFGLLNLFLGLGGLLVLLSTAEYQYAILLPREERKSKGAFQVCMVLLLSTTLLLVLTMPFRESIALCFKAERLVDYYFLLPIFVLLGGLWNVLNMYYTRKKLFNAVSAYQLSQSILSSGAKIALFYTPLQMGGLLYATVIASLGACVATISRHLKGQLKELLSFDKLAFKTALIEYRKFPVFSLPRAFANNLSNTLPTLLLTPFF
;
A
#
# COMPACT_ATOMS: atom_id res chain seq x y z
N ALA A 1 17.05 7.31 3.45
CA ALA A 1 17.56 8.69 3.51
C ALA A 1 17.32 9.45 2.20
N ILE A 2 17.90 9.04 1.02
CA ILE A 2 17.80 9.80 -0.25
C ILE A 2 16.34 9.94 -0.72
N ALA A 3 15.55 8.88 -0.71
CA ALA A 3 14.15 8.92 -1.11
C ALA A 3 13.31 9.89 -0.26
N GLN A 4 13.58 9.96 1.03
CA GLN A 4 12.93 10.91 1.94
C GLN A 4 13.36 12.36 1.66
N ALA A 5 14.65 12.57 1.37
CA ALA A 5 15.17 13.89 1.02
C ALA A 5 14.50 14.45 -0.25
N ILE A 6 14.27 13.60 -1.27
CA ILE A 6 13.55 14.00 -2.49
C ILE A 6 12.15 14.50 -2.14
N GLY A 7 11.40 13.75 -1.33
CA GLY A 7 10.06 14.14 -0.91
C GLY A 7 10.04 15.47 -0.17
N LEU A 8 11.00 15.67 0.72
CA LEU A 8 11.11 16.89 1.53
C LEU A 8 11.48 18.12 0.69
N LEU A 9 12.37 17.96 -0.29
CA LEU A 9 12.76 19.03 -1.21
C LEU A 9 11.64 19.43 -2.18
N VAL A 10 10.79 18.49 -2.57
CA VAL A 10 9.67 18.76 -3.48
C VAL A 10 8.47 19.35 -2.76
N TYR A 11 8.34 19.13 -1.45
CA TYR A 11 7.18 19.58 -0.68
C TYR A 11 6.90 21.10 -0.78
N PRO A 12 7.91 22.01 -0.71
CA PRO A 12 7.68 23.47 -0.89
C PRO A 12 7.14 23.82 -2.28
N ILE A 13 7.50 23.04 -3.30
CA ILE A 13 6.98 23.25 -4.66
C ILE A 13 5.52 22.81 -4.71
N LEU A 14 5.21 21.64 -4.16
CA LEU A 14 3.83 21.11 -4.14
C LEU A 14 2.89 22.00 -3.32
N SER A 15 3.35 22.58 -2.22
CA SER A 15 2.54 23.49 -1.40
C SER A 15 2.18 24.82 -2.09
N ARG A 16 2.89 25.19 -3.16
CA ARG A 16 2.55 26.33 -4.02
C ARG A 16 1.63 25.96 -5.17
N LEU A 17 1.61 24.71 -5.56
CA LEU A 17 0.81 24.21 -6.68
C LEU A 17 -0.58 23.75 -6.24
N TYR A 18 -0.67 23.04 -5.13
CA TYR A 18 -1.89 22.40 -4.65
C TYR A 18 -2.46 23.15 -3.43
N THR A 19 -3.79 23.09 -3.27
CA THR A 19 -4.47 23.72 -2.15
C THR A 19 -4.38 22.88 -0.86
N PRO A 20 -4.62 23.49 0.31
CA PRO A 20 -4.70 22.73 1.57
C PRO A 20 -5.76 21.63 1.54
N GLU A 21 -6.86 21.84 0.83
CA GLU A 21 -7.94 20.86 0.66
C GLU A 21 -7.48 19.63 -0.14
N ASP A 22 -6.62 19.83 -1.16
CA ASP A 22 -6.04 18.71 -1.94
C ASP A 22 -5.13 17.85 -1.06
N PHE A 23 -4.34 18.48 -0.19
CA PHE A 23 -3.53 17.77 0.80
C PHE A 23 -4.41 17.08 1.86
N GLY A 24 -5.50 17.70 2.28
CA GLY A 24 -6.48 17.09 3.17
C GLY A 24 -7.06 15.82 2.59
N LEU A 25 -7.49 15.86 1.32
CA LEU A 25 -8.00 14.70 0.58
C LEU A 25 -6.93 13.60 0.43
N LEU A 26 -5.69 13.99 0.10
CA LEU A 26 -4.57 13.05 0.01
C LEU A 26 -4.31 12.35 1.35
N ASN A 27 -4.26 13.12 2.45
CA ASN A 27 -4.00 12.57 3.79
C ASN A 27 -5.12 11.64 4.24
N LEU A 28 -6.38 11.98 3.97
CA LEU A 28 -7.52 11.11 4.23
C LEU A 28 -7.40 9.80 3.43
N PHE A 29 -7.10 9.90 2.13
CA PHE A 29 -6.91 8.75 1.26
C PHE A 29 -5.77 7.84 1.73
N LEU A 30 -4.63 8.43 2.10
CA LEU A 30 -3.47 7.69 2.62
C LEU A 30 -3.75 7.06 3.99
N GLY A 31 -4.49 7.76 4.86
CA GLY A 31 -4.88 7.26 6.17
C GLY A 31 -5.79 6.04 6.08
N LEU A 32 -6.89 6.16 5.33
CA LEU A 32 -7.82 5.05 5.09
C LEU A 32 -7.15 3.92 4.32
N GLY A 33 -6.45 4.26 3.25
CA GLY A 33 -5.72 3.29 2.44
C GLY A 33 -4.64 2.55 3.24
N GLY A 34 -3.92 3.24 4.11
CA GLY A 34 -2.90 2.64 5.00
C GLY A 34 -3.48 1.61 5.97
N LEU A 35 -4.64 1.92 6.58
CA LEU A 35 -5.36 0.96 7.43
C LEU A 35 -5.82 -0.27 6.63
N LEU A 36 -6.33 -0.06 5.41
CA LEU A 36 -6.76 -1.15 4.55
C LEU A 36 -5.58 -2.00 4.04
N VAL A 37 -4.44 -1.37 3.74
CA VAL A 37 -3.18 -2.08 3.39
C VAL A 37 -2.71 -2.95 4.55
N LEU A 38 -2.81 -2.47 5.79
CA LEU A 38 -2.47 -3.25 6.97
C LEU A 38 -3.39 -4.48 7.11
N LEU A 39 -4.70 -4.28 6.93
CA LEU A 39 -5.69 -5.35 6.98
C LEU A 39 -5.51 -6.36 5.85
N SER A 40 -5.09 -5.91 4.67
CA SER A 40 -4.98 -6.73 3.46
C SER A 40 -4.01 -7.90 3.56
N THR A 41 -2.99 -7.80 4.40
CA THR A 41 -2.01 -8.86 4.64
C THR A 41 -2.12 -9.46 6.03
N ALA A 42 -2.96 -8.85 6.91
CA ALA A 42 -3.16 -9.25 8.30
C ALA A 42 -1.85 -9.52 9.07
N GLU A 43 -0.79 -8.75 8.74
CA GLU A 43 0.55 -8.87 9.32
C GLU A 43 1.28 -10.21 9.02
N TYR A 44 0.69 -11.11 8.20
CA TYR A 44 1.35 -12.36 7.80
C TYR A 44 2.64 -12.13 6.99
N GLN A 45 2.89 -10.94 6.43
CA GLN A 45 4.12 -10.64 5.71
C GLN A 45 5.38 -10.87 6.58
N TYR A 46 5.31 -10.67 7.90
CA TYR A 46 6.44 -10.95 8.79
C TYR A 46 6.74 -12.44 8.94
N ALA A 47 5.75 -13.31 8.74
CA ALA A 47 5.95 -14.74 8.75
C ALA A 47 6.86 -15.23 7.60
N ILE A 48 7.05 -14.43 6.54
CA ILE A 48 7.96 -14.76 5.43
C ILE A 48 9.42 -14.85 5.92
N LEU A 49 9.79 -14.06 6.94
CA LEU A 49 11.16 -13.98 7.46
C LEU A 49 11.51 -15.10 8.44
N LEU A 50 10.53 -15.69 9.14
CA LEU A 50 10.77 -16.57 10.27
C LEU A 50 11.29 -17.96 9.91
N PRO A 51 10.70 -18.69 8.93
CA PRO A 51 11.06 -20.08 8.69
C PRO A 51 12.44 -20.17 8.02
N ARG A 52 13.24 -21.15 8.44
CA ARG A 52 14.50 -21.49 7.75
C ARG A 52 14.24 -22.16 6.40
N GLU A 53 13.18 -22.96 6.32
CA GLU A 53 12.79 -23.70 5.13
C GLU A 53 12.13 -22.78 4.09
N GLU A 54 12.56 -22.87 2.83
CA GLU A 54 11.98 -22.09 1.75
C GLU A 54 10.51 -22.42 1.49
N ARG A 55 10.13 -23.69 1.63
CA ARG A 55 8.75 -24.15 1.44
C ARG A 55 7.77 -23.47 2.40
N LYS A 56 8.12 -23.35 3.68
CA LYS A 56 7.29 -22.66 4.69
C LYS A 56 7.18 -21.16 4.42
N SER A 57 8.28 -20.53 4.01
CA SER A 57 8.27 -19.12 3.62
C SER A 57 7.38 -18.86 2.41
N LYS A 58 7.43 -19.77 1.41
CA LYS A 58 6.54 -19.75 0.27
C LYS A 58 5.07 -19.89 0.68
N GLY A 59 4.75 -20.76 1.65
CA GLY A 59 3.42 -20.88 2.22
C GLY A 59 2.95 -19.57 2.84
N ALA A 60 3.78 -18.88 3.63
CA ALA A 60 3.46 -17.57 4.21
C ALA A 60 3.25 -16.51 3.11
N PHE A 61 4.06 -16.50 2.06
CA PHE A 61 3.87 -15.62 0.90
C PHE A 61 2.52 -15.87 0.23
N GLN A 62 2.13 -17.13 0.02
CA GLN A 62 0.83 -17.49 -0.56
C GLN A 62 -0.35 -17.04 0.31
N VAL A 63 -0.24 -17.19 1.64
CA VAL A 63 -1.27 -16.68 2.58
C VAL A 63 -1.45 -15.19 2.40
N CYS A 64 -0.36 -14.42 2.37
CA CYS A 64 -0.41 -12.97 2.15
C CYS A 64 -1.09 -12.63 0.81
N MET A 65 -0.74 -13.34 -0.27
CA MET A 65 -1.32 -13.07 -1.60
C MET A 65 -2.82 -13.37 -1.65
N VAL A 66 -3.26 -14.48 -1.03
CA VAL A 66 -4.69 -14.81 -0.96
C VAL A 66 -5.46 -13.77 -0.15
N LEU A 67 -4.94 -13.36 1.02
CA LEU A 67 -5.56 -12.33 1.85
C LEU A 67 -5.61 -10.99 1.12
N LEU A 68 -4.53 -10.59 0.46
CA LEU A 68 -4.46 -9.36 -0.33
C LEU A 68 -5.49 -9.35 -1.45
N LEU A 69 -5.59 -10.43 -2.23
CA LEU A 69 -6.55 -10.53 -3.32
C LEU A 69 -7.99 -10.55 -2.81
N SER A 70 -8.27 -11.28 -1.72
CA SER A 70 -9.61 -11.31 -1.12
C SER A 70 -10.02 -9.94 -0.57
N THR A 71 -9.13 -9.22 0.11
CA THR A 71 -9.41 -7.87 0.60
C THR A 71 -9.62 -6.88 -0.54
N THR A 72 -8.79 -6.95 -1.59
CA THR A 72 -8.98 -6.11 -2.78
C THR A 72 -10.31 -6.40 -3.47
N LEU A 73 -10.69 -7.67 -3.61
CA LEU A 73 -11.97 -8.07 -4.16
C LEU A 73 -13.14 -7.54 -3.31
N LEU A 74 -13.05 -7.66 -1.99
CA LEU A 74 -14.05 -7.10 -1.08
C LEU A 74 -14.18 -5.59 -1.27
N LEU A 75 -13.08 -4.85 -1.40
CA LEU A 75 -13.10 -3.41 -1.65
C LEU A 75 -13.75 -3.07 -3.01
N VAL A 76 -13.51 -3.86 -4.03
CA VAL A 76 -14.19 -3.70 -5.32
C VAL A 76 -15.70 -3.93 -5.18
N LEU A 77 -16.12 -4.93 -4.38
CA LEU A 77 -17.53 -5.19 -4.11
C LEU A 77 -18.20 -4.09 -3.28
N THR A 78 -17.46 -3.27 -2.55
CA THR A 78 -18.01 -2.10 -1.84
C THR A 78 -18.17 -0.86 -2.73
N MET A 79 -17.73 -0.88 -3.99
CA MET A 79 -17.86 0.27 -4.90
C MET A 79 -19.29 0.79 -5.09
N PRO A 80 -20.34 -0.05 -5.16
CA PRO A 80 -21.71 0.46 -5.23
C PRO A 80 -22.13 1.28 -4.01
N PHE A 81 -21.50 1.03 -2.86
CA PHE A 81 -21.81 1.70 -1.58
C PHE A 81 -20.89 2.88 -1.27
N ARG A 82 -20.08 3.34 -2.25
CA ARG A 82 -19.08 4.40 -2.09
C ARG A 82 -19.63 5.70 -1.49
N GLU A 83 -20.85 6.09 -1.86
CA GLU A 83 -21.50 7.28 -1.35
C GLU A 83 -21.82 7.17 0.14
N SER A 84 -22.40 6.04 0.55
CA SER A 84 -22.71 5.79 1.96
C SER A 84 -21.44 5.74 2.83
N ILE A 85 -20.37 5.16 2.30
CA ILE A 85 -19.08 5.08 2.99
C ILE A 85 -18.47 6.48 3.12
N ALA A 86 -18.46 7.27 2.05
CA ALA A 86 -17.90 8.62 2.07
C ALA A 86 -18.68 9.56 3.01
N LEU A 87 -20.01 9.42 3.10
CA LEU A 87 -20.84 10.14 4.05
C LEU A 87 -20.46 9.84 5.51
N CYS A 88 -20.17 8.58 5.84
CA CYS A 88 -19.69 8.22 7.18
C CYS A 88 -18.40 8.95 7.59
N PHE A 89 -17.52 9.24 6.63
CA PHE A 89 -16.27 9.97 6.86
C PHE A 89 -16.37 11.47 6.59
N LYS A 90 -17.56 11.98 6.27
CA LYS A 90 -17.79 13.39 5.85
C LYS A 90 -16.84 13.85 4.73
N ALA A 91 -16.50 12.94 3.83
CA ALA A 91 -15.51 13.12 2.79
C ALA A 91 -16.14 12.96 1.40
N GLU A 92 -17.05 13.85 1.07
CA GLU A 92 -17.81 13.81 -0.21
C GLU A 92 -16.89 13.74 -1.43
N ARG A 93 -15.78 14.49 -1.42
CA ARG A 93 -14.78 14.47 -2.49
C ARG A 93 -14.08 13.11 -2.67
N LEU A 94 -14.09 12.23 -1.65
CA LEU A 94 -13.49 10.90 -1.75
C LEU A 94 -14.32 9.96 -2.66
N VAL A 95 -15.63 10.23 -2.84
CA VAL A 95 -16.51 9.43 -3.69
C VAL A 95 -15.97 9.30 -5.10
N ASP A 96 -15.50 10.42 -5.67
CA ASP A 96 -14.99 10.48 -7.05
C ASP A 96 -13.70 9.67 -7.24
N TYR A 97 -12.93 9.52 -6.16
CA TYR A 97 -11.63 8.84 -6.17
C TYR A 97 -11.65 7.48 -5.47
N TYR A 98 -12.83 7.00 -5.03
CA TYR A 98 -12.96 5.75 -4.29
C TYR A 98 -12.41 4.56 -5.06
N PHE A 99 -12.51 4.55 -6.39
CA PHE A 99 -12.00 3.48 -7.24
C PHE A 99 -10.46 3.33 -7.19
N LEU A 100 -9.74 4.35 -6.74
CA LEU A 100 -8.29 4.27 -6.54
C LEU A 100 -7.91 3.48 -5.28
N LEU A 101 -8.82 3.37 -4.28
CA LEU A 101 -8.53 2.67 -3.02
C LEU A 101 -8.21 1.18 -3.23
N PRO A 102 -9.00 0.37 -3.96
CA PRO A 102 -8.65 -1.02 -4.22
C PRO A 102 -7.29 -1.19 -4.91
N ILE A 103 -6.97 -0.30 -5.87
CA ILE A 103 -5.70 -0.32 -6.59
C ILE A 103 -4.55 0.04 -5.64
N PHE A 104 -4.73 1.07 -4.82
CA PHE A 104 -3.75 1.49 -3.83
C PHE A 104 -3.47 0.39 -2.80
N VAL A 105 -4.52 -0.27 -2.30
CA VAL A 105 -4.42 -1.38 -1.34
C VAL A 105 -3.71 -2.57 -1.96
N LEU A 106 -4.05 -2.92 -3.20
CA LEU A 106 -3.38 -3.99 -3.93
C LEU A 106 -1.88 -3.72 -4.08
N LEU A 107 -1.50 -2.53 -4.52
CA LEU A 107 -0.10 -2.16 -4.73
C LEU A 107 0.67 -2.04 -3.41
N GLY A 108 0.07 -1.42 -2.39
CA GLY A 108 0.67 -1.26 -1.07
C GLY A 108 0.86 -2.59 -0.34
N GLY A 109 -0.16 -3.46 -0.37
CA GLY A 109 -0.08 -4.80 0.20
C GLY A 109 0.92 -5.69 -0.55
N LEU A 110 0.92 -5.64 -1.89
CA LEU A 110 1.91 -6.33 -2.71
C LEU A 110 3.33 -5.88 -2.36
N TRP A 111 3.54 -4.57 -2.20
CA TRP A 111 4.84 -4.04 -1.77
C TRP A 111 5.24 -4.55 -0.39
N ASN A 112 4.34 -4.58 0.60
CA ASN A 112 4.64 -5.11 1.93
C ASN A 112 5.11 -6.57 1.87
N VAL A 113 4.46 -7.40 1.08
CA VAL A 113 4.83 -8.81 0.87
C VAL A 113 6.18 -8.92 0.19
N LEU A 114 6.40 -8.18 -0.91
CA LEU A 114 7.66 -8.20 -1.66
C LEU A 114 8.82 -7.65 -0.84
N ASN A 115 8.61 -6.61 -0.03
CA ASN A 115 9.63 -6.05 0.85
C ASN A 115 10.17 -7.10 1.84
N MET A 116 9.29 -7.88 2.47
CA MET A 116 9.69 -8.96 3.36
C MET A 116 10.39 -10.10 2.60
N TYR A 117 9.92 -10.43 1.41
CA TYR A 117 10.57 -11.42 0.55
C TYR A 117 11.98 -10.99 0.14
N TYR A 118 12.16 -9.75 -0.33
CA TYR A 118 13.48 -9.22 -0.69
C TYR A 118 14.41 -9.12 0.51
N THR A 119 13.90 -8.73 1.67
CA THR A 119 14.65 -8.70 2.93
C THR A 119 15.13 -10.10 3.31
N ARG A 120 14.27 -11.12 3.19
CA ARG A 120 14.64 -12.52 3.40
C ARG A 120 15.76 -12.96 2.47
N LYS A 121 15.68 -12.61 1.19
CA LYS A 121 16.70 -12.95 0.17
C LYS A 121 17.94 -12.04 0.25
N LYS A 122 18.00 -11.12 1.22
CA LYS A 122 19.06 -10.10 1.39
C LYS A 122 19.25 -9.19 0.16
N LEU A 123 18.20 -9.03 -0.63
CA LEU A 123 18.17 -8.16 -1.81
C LEU A 123 17.84 -6.70 -1.42
N PHE A 124 18.63 -6.11 -0.55
CA PHE A 124 18.40 -4.74 -0.05
C PHE A 124 18.43 -3.70 -1.17
N ASN A 125 19.17 -3.96 -2.25
CA ASN A 125 19.17 -3.09 -3.42
C ASN A 125 17.79 -3.01 -4.09
N ALA A 126 17.01 -4.09 -4.08
CA ALA A 126 15.65 -4.08 -4.60
C ALA A 126 14.72 -3.22 -3.76
N VAL A 127 14.86 -3.28 -2.43
CA VAL A 127 14.09 -2.43 -1.49
C VAL A 127 14.43 -0.95 -1.70
N SER A 128 15.72 -0.63 -1.78
CA SER A 128 16.17 0.75 -2.02
C SER A 128 15.76 1.26 -3.40
N ALA A 129 15.84 0.42 -4.43
CA ALA A 129 15.40 0.76 -5.79
C ALA A 129 13.91 1.08 -5.85
N TYR A 130 13.07 0.30 -5.15
CA TYR A 130 11.64 0.60 -5.05
C TYR A 130 11.40 1.96 -4.41
N GLN A 131 12.00 2.21 -3.24
CA GLN A 131 11.80 3.45 -2.49
C GLN A 131 12.24 4.68 -3.30
N LEU A 132 13.38 4.58 -3.99
CA LEU A 132 13.87 5.65 -4.85
C LEU A 132 12.95 5.86 -6.05
N SER A 133 12.58 4.78 -6.75
CA SER A 133 11.68 4.86 -7.91
C SER A 133 10.33 5.45 -7.51
N GLN A 134 9.75 5.01 -6.39
CA GLN A 134 8.47 5.53 -5.90
C GLN A 134 8.57 7.02 -5.55
N SER A 135 9.64 7.44 -4.87
CA SER A 135 9.83 8.84 -4.50
C SER A 135 9.97 9.74 -5.73
N ILE A 136 10.80 9.34 -6.70
CA ILE A 136 11.03 10.10 -7.94
C ILE A 136 9.74 10.14 -8.77
N LEU A 137 9.10 9.00 -8.99
CA LEU A 137 7.87 8.91 -9.79
C LEU A 137 6.72 9.68 -9.12
N SER A 138 6.57 9.58 -7.79
CA SER A 138 5.54 10.31 -7.05
C SER A 138 5.74 11.80 -7.14
N SER A 139 6.96 12.29 -6.92
CA SER A 139 7.28 13.71 -6.99
C SER A 139 7.09 14.25 -8.41
N GLY A 140 7.62 13.56 -9.41
CA GLY A 140 7.49 13.95 -10.80
C GLY A 140 6.04 13.91 -11.30
N ALA A 141 5.30 12.86 -10.97
CA ALA A 141 3.90 12.72 -11.36
C ALA A 141 3.00 13.79 -10.69
N LYS A 142 3.24 14.13 -9.41
CA LYS A 142 2.51 15.21 -8.73
C LYS A 142 2.70 16.55 -9.41
N ILE A 143 3.92 16.87 -9.83
CA ILE A 143 4.19 18.12 -10.57
C ILE A 143 3.57 18.06 -11.96
N ALA A 144 3.75 16.95 -12.70
CA ALA A 144 3.26 16.82 -14.05
C ALA A 144 1.72 16.86 -14.13
N LEU A 145 1.03 16.18 -13.23
CA LEU A 145 -0.44 16.11 -13.22
C LEU A 145 -1.09 17.44 -12.84
N PHE A 146 -0.39 18.34 -12.18
CA PHE A 146 -0.88 19.69 -11.91
C PHE A 146 -1.21 20.45 -13.21
N TYR A 147 -0.41 20.25 -14.27
CA TYR A 147 -0.60 20.91 -15.58
C TYR A 147 -1.59 20.18 -16.49
N THR A 148 -2.30 19.18 -16.01
CA THR A 148 -3.27 18.40 -16.76
C THR A 148 -4.71 18.66 -16.27
N PRO A 149 -5.75 18.29 -17.05
CA PRO A 149 -7.15 18.35 -16.59
C PRO A 149 -7.43 17.52 -15.32
N LEU A 150 -6.51 16.64 -14.94
CA LEU A 150 -6.60 15.79 -13.73
C LEU A 150 -6.10 16.50 -12.48
N GLN A 151 -5.89 17.81 -12.49
CA GLN A 151 -5.42 18.61 -11.35
C GLN A 151 -6.23 18.33 -10.07
N MET A 152 -7.58 18.28 -10.18
CA MET A 152 -8.44 17.83 -9.08
C MET A 152 -8.22 16.35 -8.79
N GLY A 153 -7.41 16.02 -7.81
CA GLY A 153 -7.05 14.64 -7.46
C GLY A 153 -5.68 14.21 -8.01
N GLY A 154 -4.94 15.11 -8.64
CA GLY A 154 -3.61 14.83 -9.19
C GLY A 154 -2.65 14.21 -8.18
N LEU A 155 -2.75 14.61 -6.90
CA LEU A 155 -1.97 14.04 -5.81
C LEU A 155 -2.27 12.54 -5.59
N LEU A 156 -3.54 12.13 -5.71
CA LEU A 156 -3.98 10.75 -5.53
C LEU A 156 -3.53 9.89 -6.72
N TYR A 157 -3.83 10.35 -7.93
CA TYR A 157 -3.39 9.67 -9.16
C TYR A 157 -1.89 9.49 -9.20
N ALA A 158 -1.12 10.54 -8.89
CA ALA A 158 0.34 10.48 -8.84
C ALA A 158 0.84 9.42 -7.86
N THR A 159 0.20 9.30 -6.70
CA THR A 159 0.58 8.32 -5.68
C THR A 159 0.36 6.88 -6.17
N VAL A 160 -0.77 6.62 -6.81
CA VAL A 160 -1.11 5.29 -7.34
C VAL A 160 -0.21 4.94 -8.54
N ILE A 161 -0.03 5.88 -9.49
CA ILE A 161 0.83 5.69 -10.66
C ILE A 161 2.27 5.43 -10.23
N ALA A 162 2.78 6.20 -9.26
CA ALA A 162 4.13 6.01 -8.74
C ALA A 162 4.32 4.63 -8.08
N SER A 163 3.34 4.19 -7.28
CA SER A 163 3.37 2.87 -6.65
C SER A 163 3.35 1.75 -7.69
N LEU A 164 2.52 1.89 -8.73
CA LEU A 164 2.46 0.94 -9.84
C LEU A 164 3.79 0.89 -10.61
N GLY A 165 4.33 2.05 -11.00
CA GLY A 165 5.60 2.13 -11.71
C GLY A 165 6.76 1.56 -10.91
N ALA A 166 6.84 1.85 -9.61
CA ALA A 166 7.87 1.33 -8.71
C ALA A 166 7.75 -0.20 -8.54
N CYS A 167 6.53 -0.74 -8.38
CA CYS A 167 6.28 -2.18 -8.32
C CYS A 167 6.72 -2.88 -9.61
N VAL A 168 6.26 -2.38 -10.76
CA VAL A 168 6.61 -2.95 -12.07
C VAL A 168 8.11 -2.92 -12.31
N ALA A 169 8.77 -1.78 -12.05
CA ALA A 169 10.22 -1.64 -12.22
C ALA A 169 11.01 -2.61 -11.33
N THR A 170 10.57 -2.79 -10.08
CA THR A 170 11.28 -3.67 -9.13
C THR A 170 11.04 -5.13 -9.45
N ILE A 171 9.80 -5.53 -9.75
CA ILE A 171 9.46 -6.90 -10.14
C ILE A 171 10.18 -7.30 -11.42
N SER A 172 10.18 -6.43 -12.43
CA SER A 172 10.82 -6.71 -13.72
C SER A 172 12.33 -6.89 -13.62
N ARG A 173 12.99 -6.22 -12.67
CA ARG A 173 14.44 -6.30 -12.48
C ARG A 173 14.88 -7.46 -11.58
N HIS A 174 14.12 -7.72 -10.51
CA HIS A 174 14.60 -8.61 -9.43
C HIS A 174 13.85 -9.94 -9.32
N LEU A 175 12.68 -10.09 -9.96
CA LEU A 175 11.85 -11.30 -9.90
C LEU A 175 11.75 -12.05 -11.23
N LYS A 176 12.43 -11.60 -12.31
CA LYS A 176 12.45 -12.33 -13.59
C LYS A 176 12.94 -13.75 -13.37
N GLY A 177 12.08 -14.74 -13.63
CA GLY A 177 12.39 -16.18 -13.49
C GLY A 177 11.89 -16.82 -12.20
N GLN A 178 11.73 -16.08 -11.10
CA GLN A 178 11.25 -16.65 -9.82
C GLN A 178 9.73 -16.51 -9.63
N LEU A 179 9.08 -15.69 -10.45
CA LEU A 179 7.62 -15.44 -10.36
C LEU A 179 6.81 -16.73 -10.51
N LYS A 180 7.16 -17.60 -11.46
CA LYS A 180 6.46 -18.88 -11.68
C LYS A 180 6.56 -19.80 -10.46
N GLU A 181 7.71 -19.82 -9.83
CA GLU A 181 7.94 -20.63 -8.63
C GLU A 181 7.19 -20.08 -7.42
N LEU A 182 7.20 -18.76 -7.22
CA LEU A 182 6.46 -18.09 -6.13
C LEU A 182 4.94 -18.22 -6.28
N LEU A 183 4.43 -18.13 -7.50
CA LEU A 183 3.01 -18.24 -7.80
C LEU A 183 2.52 -19.69 -7.88
N SER A 184 3.41 -20.69 -7.94
CA SER A 184 2.98 -22.09 -7.92
C SER A 184 2.40 -22.45 -6.55
N PHE A 185 1.10 -22.76 -6.52
CA PHE A 185 0.35 -22.98 -5.28
C PHE A 185 0.69 -24.33 -4.63
N ASP A 186 1.18 -24.31 -3.38
CA ASP A 186 1.38 -25.49 -2.54
C ASP A 186 0.36 -25.48 -1.39
N LYS A 187 -0.71 -26.26 -1.56
CA LYS A 187 -1.83 -26.33 -0.60
C LYS A 187 -1.39 -26.74 0.81
N LEU A 188 -0.39 -27.62 0.91
CA LEU A 188 0.11 -28.07 2.22
C LEU A 188 0.91 -26.97 2.91
N ALA A 189 1.83 -26.31 2.19
CA ALA A 189 2.59 -25.18 2.72
C ALA A 189 1.68 -24.01 3.13
N PHE A 190 0.68 -23.71 2.32
CA PHE A 190 -0.35 -22.69 2.63
C PHE A 190 -1.08 -22.98 3.95
N LYS A 191 -1.67 -24.21 4.09
CA LYS A 191 -2.42 -24.59 5.29
C LYS A 191 -1.54 -24.59 6.54
N THR A 192 -0.30 -25.10 6.41
CA THR A 192 0.68 -25.10 7.51
C THR A 192 1.01 -23.66 7.94
N ALA A 193 1.30 -22.78 6.99
CA ALA A 193 1.62 -21.38 7.29
C ALA A 193 0.44 -20.64 7.94
N LEU A 194 -0.78 -20.87 7.47
CA LEU A 194 -1.99 -20.25 8.01
C LEU A 194 -2.20 -20.59 9.50
N ILE A 195 -1.95 -21.85 9.88
CA ILE A 195 -2.14 -22.32 11.27
C ILE A 195 -0.93 -21.94 12.14
N GLU A 196 0.29 -22.19 11.67
CA GLU A 196 1.53 -21.98 12.43
C GLU A 196 1.71 -20.49 12.79
N TYR A 197 1.39 -19.59 11.86
CA TYR A 197 1.60 -18.13 12.03
C TYR A 197 0.33 -17.36 12.41
N ARG A 198 -0.74 -18.03 12.87
CA ARG A 198 -2.00 -17.38 13.29
C ARG A 198 -1.86 -16.33 14.41
N LYS A 199 -0.71 -16.30 15.09
CA LYS A 199 -0.43 -15.29 16.11
C LYS A 199 -0.28 -13.88 15.52
N PHE A 200 0.10 -13.73 14.24
CA PHE A 200 0.21 -12.41 13.63
C PHE A 200 -1.14 -11.70 13.50
N PRO A 201 -2.18 -12.26 12.88
CA PRO A 201 -3.48 -11.60 12.83
C PRO A 201 -4.12 -11.42 14.22
N VAL A 202 -3.84 -12.30 15.18
CA VAL A 202 -4.47 -12.22 16.51
C VAL A 202 -3.81 -11.17 17.42
N PHE A 203 -2.48 -11.04 17.40
CA PHE A 203 -1.73 -10.16 18.31
C PHE A 203 -1.06 -8.98 17.62
N SER A 204 -0.43 -9.20 16.45
CA SER A 204 0.31 -8.14 15.78
C SER A 204 -0.62 -7.19 15.05
N LEU A 205 -1.67 -7.70 14.39
CA LEU A 205 -2.62 -6.87 13.67
C LEU A 205 -3.36 -5.87 14.57
N PRO A 206 -3.96 -6.24 15.73
CA PRO A 206 -4.61 -5.27 16.61
C PRO A 206 -3.64 -4.20 17.12
N ARG A 207 -2.41 -4.58 17.45
CA ARG A 207 -1.35 -3.65 17.88
C ARG A 207 -1.00 -2.65 16.75
N ALA A 208 -0.75 -3.17 15.56
CA ALA A 208 -0.40 -2.34 14.41
C ALA A 208 -1.58 -1.45 13.98
N PHE A 209 -2.80 -1.97 14.06
CA PHE A 209 -4.03 -1.21 13.79
C PHE A 209 -4.20 -0.06 14.79
N ALA A 210 -4.06 -0.31 16.08
CA ALA A 210 -4.14 0.73 17.11
C ALA A 210 -3.07 1.81 16.92
N ASN A 211 -1.82 1.41 16.59
CA ASN A 211 -0.74 2.34 16.31
C ASN A 211 -1.01 3.19 15.06
N ASN A 212 -1.45 2.57 13.95
CA ASN A 212 -1.82 3.29 12.74
C ASN A 212 -3.00 4.24 12.99
N LEU A 213 -4.03 3.77 13.69
CA LEU A 213 -5.19 4.58 14.03
C LEU A 213 -4.77 5.80 14.85
N SER A 214 -3.93 5.63 15.87
CA SER A 214 -3.41 6.74 16.70
C SER A 214 -2.66 7.79 15.87
N ASN A 215 -1.90 7.37 14.85
CA ASN A 215 -1.20 8.28 13.96
C ASN A 215 -2.11 8.96 12.94
N THR A 216 -3.21 8.31 12.55
CA THR A 216 -4.14 8.82 11.52
C THR A 216 -5.31 9.60 12.13
N LEU A 217 -5.68 9.32 13.36
CA LEU A 217 -6.78 9.98 14.07
C LEU A 217 -6.71 11.51 14.02
N PRO A 218 -5.57 12.17 14.29
CA PRO A 218 -5.51 13.63 14.22
C PRO A 218 -5.92 14.15 12.84
N THR A 219 -5.46 13.51 11.78
CA THR A 219 -5.81 13.88 10.41
C THR A 219 -7.30 13.64 10.12
N LEU A 220 -7.85 12.50 10.51
CA LEU A 220 -9.27 12.16 10.31
C LEU A 220 -10.20 13.08 11.08
N LEU A 221 -9.81 13.49 12.31
CA LEU A 221 -10.60 14.39 13.13
C LEU A 221 -10.57 15.85 12.64
N LEU A 222 -9.47 16.26 12.01
CA LEU A 222 -9.33 17.63 11.50
C LEU A 222 -10.00 17.81 10.12
N THR A 223 -10.08 16.76 9.31
CA THR A 223 -10.68 16.83 7.95
C THR A 223 -12.10 17.45 7.89
N PRO A 224 -13.02 17.20 8.86
CA PRO A 224 -14.36 17.82 8.83
C PRO A 224 -14.37 19.31 9.14
N PHE A 225 -13.26 19.90 9.58
CA PHE A 225 -13.14 21.31 9.97
C PHE A 225 -12.47 22.17 8.91
N PHE A 226 -11.86 21.56 7.91
CA PHE A 226 -11.24 22.19 6.74
C PHE A 226 -11.89 21.72 5.44
#